data_3ac8cf94c30bb80e03f0c64ec7bfe021
#
_entry.id   3ac8cf94c30bb80e03f0c64ec7bfe021
#
_cell.length_a   1.000
_cell.length_b   1.000
_cell.length_c   1.000
_cell.angle_alpha   90.00
_cell.angle_beta   90.00
_cell.angle_gamma   90.00
#
_symmetry.space_group_name_H-M   'P 1'
#
loop_
_entity.id
_entity.type
_entity.pdbx_description
1 polymer ?
#
loop_
_entity_poly.entity_id
_entity_poly.type
_entity_poly.pdbx_seq_one_letter_code
_entity_poly.pdbx_strand_id
1 'polypeptide(L)'
;MSQTAQLFGTVLIVTSSYPKHEGEPSGIFLHHLSRQLVAVGWRVLILAPNFPGGRPIQMLDGVEIRRFNYFLPQRQALCYRSGMLPNLKQSVLLWFQVPFYLASLFGSVLQTVRKESIDIINAHWVVPQGIVTRLVQSFLPVPVVLTVHGGDIFAFQGLVGRLLKRLALRGADACTANSAFTRGQLLQLCPSAEVSIVPMGVDVTEFEPKQRNVDVRRKLGVDAEMILFVGRLVEKKGVHNLLSAMQQVLRKSPQATLVLVGDGTQRQELERMAERLEIAGSVRFLGKLPHEHLPEYYAAADLFVGPSVVDRSGDTEGLGVVFIEAASAGLAIVGTSVGGISDVLIPEVTGIAVEPDQPEALANAIERLLGDEPLRRRLGEAARQHALRRFSWSQVAERFSDVFRRALECEPGRRP
;
A
#
# COMPACT_ATOMS: atom_id res chain seq x y z
N MET A 1 -34.45 13.60 -13.60
CA MET A 1 -34.17 14.76 -12.73
C MET A 1 -32.85 14.51 -12.07
N SER A 2 -31.79 15.15 -12.58
CA SER A 2 -30.43 15.04 -12.00
C SER A 2 -30.42 15.75 -10.65
N GLN A 3 -30.34 15.01 -9.55
CA GLN A 3 -29.96 15.59 -8.27
C GLN A 3 -28.53 16.13 -8.45
N THR A 4 -28.37 17.43 -8.46
CA THR A 4 -27.05 18.07 -8.26
C THR A 4 -26.54 17.62 -6.90
N ALA A 5 -25.66 16.63 -6.89
CA ALA A 5 -24.99 16.19 -5.68
C ALA A 5 -24.29 17.40 -5.06
N GLN A 6 -24.64 17.74 -3.82
CA GLN A 6 -24.06 18.83 -3.08
C GLN A 6 -22.57 18.50 -2.89
N LEU A 7 -21.68 19.27 -3.53
CA LEU A 7 -20.23 19.08 -3.39
C LEU A 7 -19.81 19.45 -1.97
N PHE A 8 -19.04 18.59 -1.32
CA PHE A 8 -18.44 18.86 0.01
C PHE A 8 -17.37 19.93 -0.05
N GLY A 9 -16.69 20.05 -1.19
CA GLY A 9 -15.59 20.99 -1.40
C GLY A 9 -14.58 20.47 -2.43
N THR A 10 -13.47 21.20 -2.57
CA THR A 10 -12.37 20.88 -3.47
C THR A 10 -11.14 20.42 -2.68
N VAL A 11 -10.67 19.20 -2.90
CA VAL A 11 -9.43 18.67 -2.34
C VAL A 11 -8.30 18.71 -3.35
N LEU A 12 -7.16 19.29 -2.96
CA LEU A 12 -5.90 19.22 -3.70
C LEU A 12 -5.05 18.09 -3.16
N ILE A 13 -4.92 17.00 -3.90
CA ILE A 13 -4.03 15.88 -3.57
C ILE A 13 -2.64 16.18 -4.12
N VAL A 14 -1.64 16.29 -3.24
CA VAL A 14 -0.25 16.55 -3.59
C VAL A 14 0.58 15.29 -3.41
N THR A 15 1.22 14.82 -4.49
CA THR A 15 1.96 13.55 -4.49
C THR A 15 3.25 13.60 -5.32
N SER A 16 4.19 12.69 -5.05
CA SER A 16 5.39 12.48 -5.87
C SER A 16 5.20 11.48 -7.01
N SER A 17 4.07 10.77 -7.04
CA SER A 17 3.81 9.70 -8.03
C SER A 17 2.32 9.62 -8.32
N TYR A 18 1.97 9.59 -9.61
CA TYR A 18 0.59 9.40 -10.09
C TYR A 18 0.63 8.78 -11.48
N PRO A 19 -0.30 7.89 -11.88
CA PRO A 19 -0.26 7.22 -13.17
C PRO A 19 -0.10 8.17 -14.35
N LYS A 20 0.76 7.82 -15.30
CA LYS A 20 0.98 8.60 -16.54
C LYS A 20 -0.12 8.35 -17.56
N HIS A 21 -0.61 7.13 -17.57
CA HIS A 21 -1.69 6.63 -18.43
C HIS A 21 -2.49 5.56 -17.68
N GLU A 22 -3.62 5.19 -18.22
CA GLU A 22 -4.44 4.10 -17.70
C GLU A 22 -3.62 2.79 -17.62
N GLY A 23 -3.79 2.04 -16.54
CA GLY A 23 -3.07 0.78 -16.30
C GLY A 23 -1.64 0.91 -15.77
N GLU A 24 -1.08 2.12 -15.61
CA GLU A 24 0.24 2.27 -15.00
C GLU A 24 0.17 2.02 -13.47
N PRO A 25 0.99 1.10 -12.91
CA PRO A 25 0.90 0.75 -11.49
C PRO A 25 1.42 1.84 -10.54
N SER A 26 2.21 2.81 -11.05
CA SER A 26 2.84 3.84 -10.22
C SER A 26 1.83 4.85 -9.68
N GLY A 27 1.51 4.77 -8.40
CA GLY A 27 0.52 5.65 -7.76
C GLY A 27 -0.94 5.31 -8.09
N ILE A 28 -1.23 4.14 -8.66
CA ILE A 28 -2.59 3.71 -9.05
C ILE A 28 -3.56 3.74 -7.86
N PHE A 29 -3.10 3.45 -6.67
CA PHE A 29 -3.92 3.52 -5.46
C PHE A 29 -4.47 4.93 -5.18
N LEU A 30 -3.70 5.98 -5.51
CA LEU A 30 -4.18 7.35 -5.41
C LEU A 30 -5.27 7.65 -6.44
N HIS A 31 -5.17 7.04 -7.61
CA HIS A 31 -6.19 7.18 -8.64
C HIS A 31 -7.51 6.52 -8.21
N HIS A 32 -7.46 5.29 -7.67
CA HIS A 32 -8.63 4.63 -7.10
C HIS A 32 -9.26 5.44 -5.96
N LEU A 33 -8.45 5.96 -5.03
CA LEU A 33 -8.93 6.85 -3.97
C LEU A 33 -9.59 8.11 -4.56
N SER A 34 -8.95 8.76 -5.52
CA SER A 34 -9.45 9.99 -6.14
C SER A 34 -10.81 9.80 -6.82
N ARG A 35 -10.97 8.71 -7.56
CA ARG A 35 -12.26 8.34 -8.18
C ARG A 35 -13.36 8.16 -7.14
N GLN A 36 -13.07 7.49 -6.05
CA GLN A 36 -14.04 7.27 -4.98
C GLN A 36 -14.35 8.55 -4.20
N LEU A 37 -13.37 9.44 -3.99
CA LEU A 37 -13.62 10.76 -3.41
C LEU A 37 -14.55 11.60 -4.31
N VAL A 38 -14.39 11.52 -5.63
CA VAL A 38 -15.33 12.15 -6.57
C VAL A 38 -16.74 11.53 -6.42
N ALA A 39 -16.82 10.20 -6.31
CA ALA A 39 -18.10 9.50 -6.16
C ALA A 39 -18.83 9.86 -4.85
N VAL A 40 -18.09 10.17 -3.76
CA VAL A 40 -18.69 10.62 -2.49
C VAL A 40 -18.91 12.13 -2.41
N GLY A 41 -18.66 12.88 -3.49
CA GLY A 41 -19.03 14.30 -3.58
C GLY A 41 -17.90 15.31 -3.38
N TRP A 42 -16.64 14.95 -3.55
CA TRP A 42 -15.52 15.88 -3.58
C TRP A 42 -15.12 16.25 -5.01
N ARG A 43 -14.81 17.52 -5.26
CA ARG A 43 -14.01 17.88 -6.44
C ARG A 43 -12.54 17.56 -6.13
N VAL A 44 -11.90 16.74 -6.96
CA VAL A 44 -10.52 16.29 -6.73
C VAL A 44 -9.59 16.85 -7.79
N LEU A 45 -8.55 17.57 -7.36
CA LEU A 45 -7.41 17.98 -8.17
C LEU A 45 -6.16 17.23 -7.72
N ILE A 46 -5.42 16.67 -8.67
CA ILE A 46 -4.13 16.04 -8.40
C ILE A 46 -3.01 16.98 -8.82
N LEU A 47 -2.04 17.22 -7.94
CA LEU A 47 -0.78 17.88 -8.28
C LEU A 47 0.36 16.87 -8.15
N ALA A 48 0.94 16.52 -9.30
CA ALA A 48 2.03 15.54 -9.40
C ALA A 48 3.17 16.07 -10.27
N PRO A 49 4.42 15.56 -10.12
CA PRO A 49 5.51 15.93 -11.00
C PRO A 49 5.23 15.49 -12.44
N ASN A 50 5.72 16.25 -13.40
CA ASN A 50 5.66 15.89 -14.81
C ASN A 50 6.74 14.86 -15.15
N PHE A 51 6.63 14.25 -16.33
CA PHE A 51 7.55 13.26 -16.89
C PHE A 51 7.86 13.60 -18.35
N PRO A 52 8.93 13.05 -18.95
CA PRO A 52 9.23 13.25 -20.36
C PRO A 52 8.04 12.89 -21.26
N GLY A 53 7.57 13.86 -22.04
CA GLY A 53 6.39 13.71 -22.91
C GLY A 53 5.03 13.88 -22.21
N GLY A 54 4.98 14.15 -20.89
CA GLY A 54 3.74 14.36 -20.15
C GLY A 54 3.07 15.71 -20.48
N ARG A 55 1.73 15.72 -20.44
CA ARG A 55 0.92 16.94 -20.60
C ARG A 55 0.79 17.68 -19.27
N PRO A 56 0.76 19.02 -19.28
CA PRO A 56 0.59 19.80 -18.04
C PRO A 56 -0.73 19.58 -17.33
N ILE A 57 -1.80 19.32 -18.10
CA ILE A 57 -3.14 19.01 -17.59
C ILE A 57 -3.66 17.78 -18.32
N GLN A 58 -4.23 16.88 -17.58
CA GLN A 58 -4.82 15.63 -18.07
C GLN A 58 -6.10 15.34 -17.29
N MET A 59 -7.11 14.81 -17.96
CA MET A 59 -8.27 14.20 -17.31
C MET A 59 -8.14 12.68 -17.41
N LEU A 60 -8.37 11.99 -16.28
CA LEU A 60 -8.41 10.53 -16.21
C LEU A 60 -9.56 10.12 -15.29
N ASP A 61 -10.56 9.42 -15.82
CA ASP A 61 -11.74 8.96 -15.08
C ASP A 61 -12.44 10.06 -14.23
N GLY A 62 -12.57 11.25 -14.79
CA GLY A 62 -13.20 12.39 -14.10
C GLY A 62 -12.31 13.12 -13.08
N VAL A 63 -11.06 12.69 -12.90
CA VAL A 63 -10.08 13.34 -12.03
C VAL A 63 -9.18 14.27 -12.84
N GLU A 64 -9.06 15.53 -12.42
CA GLU A 64 -8.15 16.50 -13.04
C GLU A 64 -6.74 16.34 -12.47
N ILE A 65 -5.77 16.10 -13.35
CA ILE A 65 -4.36 15.90 -13.00
C ILE A 65 -3.56 17.08 -13.56
N ARG A 66 -2.91 17.81 -12.68
CA ARG A 66 -1.98 18.89 -13.00
C ARG A 66 -0.55 18.43 -12.75
N ARG A 67 0.32 18.62 -13.75
CA ARG A 67 1.70 18.16 -13.68
C ARG A 67 2.65 19.36 -13.72
N PHE A 68 3.50 19.46 -12.71
CA PHE A 68 4.51 20.52 -12.63
C PHE A 68 5.87 20.03 -13.14
N ASN A 69 6.54 20.89 -13.91
CA ASN A 69 7.92 20.65 -14.33
C ASN A 69 8.86 21.15 -13.22
N TYR A 70 9.79 20.30 -12.81
CA TYR A 70 10.79 20.64 -11.79
C TYR A 70 12.21 20.68 -12.32
N PHE A 71 12.41 20.33 -13.59
CA PHE A 71 13.68 20.35 -14.28
C PHE A 71 13.43 20.44 -15.79
N LEU A 72 14.51 20.35 -16.61
CA LEU A 72 14.39 20.28 -18.06
C LEU A 72 13.45 19.13 -18.44
N PRO A 73 12.43 19.33 -19.28
CA PRO A 73 11.37 18.34 -19.52
C PRO A 73 11.83 16.92 -19.84
N GLN A 74 12.87 16.79 -20.71
CA GLN A 74 13.42 15.48 -21.09
C GLN A 74 14.36 14.87 -20.04
N ARG A 75 14.75 15.60 -19.00
CA ARG A 75 15.72 15.17 -17.97
C ARG A 75 15.10 15.01 -16.57
N GLN A 76 13.80 15.07 -16.46
CA GLN A 76 13.08 14.84 -15.20
C GLN A 76 13.11 13.35 -14.87
N ALA A 77 13.97 12.90 -13.96
CA ALA A 77 14.17 11.50 -13.62
C ALA A 77 14.02 11.17 -12.12
N LEU A 78 13.78 12.22 -11.29
CA LEU A 78 13.77 12.04 -9.83
C LEU A 78 12.59 11.19 -9.33
N CYS A 79 11.37 11.38 -9.86
CA CYS A 79 10.13 10.85 -9.29
C CYS A 79 9.62 9.57 -9.96
N TYR A 80 10.09 9.25 -11.16
CA TYR A 80 9.58 8.13 -11.95
C TYR A 80 10.51 6.91 -11.92
N ARG A 81 10.04 5.77 -12.45
CA ARG A 81 10.66 4.43 -12.38
C ARG A 81 10.48 3.81 -11.00
N SER A 82 11.53 3.77 -10.17
CA SER A 82 11.51 3.09 -8.87
C SER A 82 11.02 4.00 -7.73
N GLY A 83 10.76 5.29 -8.00
CA GLY A 83 10.41 6.30 -7.00
C GLY A 83 11.61 7.13 -6.53
N MET A 84 11.34 8.24 -5.83
CA MET A 84 12.34 9.26 -5.50
C MET A 84 13.54 8.69 -4.71
N LEU A 85 13.29 8.00 -3.61
CA LEU A 85 14.37 7.50 -2.74
C LEU A 85 15.25 6.43 -3.40
N PRO A 86 14.69 5.39 -4.05
CA PRO A 86 15.50 4.43 -4.80
C PRO A 86 16.33 5.10 -5.90
N ASN A 87 15.77 6.07 -6.64
CA ASN A 87 16.48 6.78 -7.68
C ASN A 87 17.65 7.59 -7.13
N LEU A 88 17.47 8.30 -6.00
CA LEU A 88 18.54 9.03 -5.31
C LEU A 88 19.67 8.12 -4.79
N LYS A 89 19.33 6.89 -4.37
CA LYS A 89 20.34 5.89 -3.97
C LYS A 89 21.15 5.34 -5.16
N GLN A 90 20.53 5.27 -6.33
CA GLN A 90 21.17 4.76 -7.56
C GLN A 90 22.04 5.81 -8.27
N SER A 91 21.75 7.11 -8.13
CA SER A 91 22.46 8.16 -8.87
C SER A 91 22.62 9.43 -8.03
N VAL A 92 23.87 9.74 -7.71
CA VAL A 92 24.26 10.98 -6.99
C VAL A 92 23.89 12.23 -7.79
N LEU A 93 23.87 12.16 -9.13
CA LEU A 93 23.51 13.27 -10.00
C LEU A 93 22.04 13.72 -9.81
N LEU A 94 21.16 12.84 -9.37
CA LEU A 94 19.76 13.18 -9.13
C LEU A 94 19.57 14.06 -7.89
N TRP A 95 20.51 14.09 -6.97
CA TRP A 95 20.48 15.00 -5.84
C TRP A 95 20.50 16.48 -6.27
N PHE A 96 21.11 16.76 -7.43
CA PHE A 96 21.09 18.09 -8.02
C PHE A 96 19.67 18.54 -8.43
N GLN A 97 18.76 17.63 -8.73
CA GLN A 97 17.37 17.94 -9.07
C GLN A 97 16.49 18.25 -7.83
N VAL A 98 16.92 17.86 -6.63
CA VAL A 98 16.10 17.99 -5.40
C VAL A 98 15.75 19.46 -5.09
N PRO A 99 16.67 20.44 -5.08
CA PRO A 99 16.32 21.84 -4.83
C PRO A 99 15.29 22.39 -5.83
N PHE A 100 15.45 22.07 -7.10
CA PHE A 100 14.51 22.50 -8.15
C PHE A 100 13.15 21.85 -7.98
N TYR A 101 13.12 20.58 -7.58
CA TYR A 101 11.88 19.87 -7.27
C TYR A 101 11.13 20.54 -6.12
N LEU A 102 11.81 20.86 -5.01
CA LEU A 102 11.21 21.51 -3.86
C LEU A 102 10.67 22.91 -4.19
N ALA A 103 11.44 23.71 -4.92
CA ALA A 103 11.03 25.04 -5.35
C ALA A 103 9.82 25.00 -6.31
N SER A 104 9.85 24.07 -7.28
CA SER A 104 8.75 23.89 -8.23
C SER A 104 7.50 23.35 -7.57
N LEU A 105 7.63 22.40 -6.64
CA LEU A 105 6.51 21.87 -5.86
C LEU A 105 5.87 23.01 -5.04
N PHE A 106 6.67 23.78 -4.30
CA PHE A 106 6.18 24.92 -3.52
C PHE A 106 5.44 25.93 -4.39
N GLY A 107 6.05 26.39 -5.49
CA GLY A 107 5.44 27.34 -6.41
C GLY A 107 4.15 26.80 -7.04
N SER A 108 4.12 25.53 -7.41
CA SER A 108 2.96 24.88 -8.02
C SER A 108 1.79 24.72 -7.04
N VAL A 109 2.06 24.31 -5.79
CA VAL A 109 1.03 24.24 -4.75
C VAL A 109 0.48 25.63 -4.47
N LEU A 110 1.35 26.62 -4.24
CA LEU A 110 0.96 27.99 -3.97
C LEU A 110 0.11 28.59 -5.11
N GLN A 111 0.53 28.37 -6.36
CA GLN A 111 -0.19 28.82 -7.55
C GLN A 111 -1.55 28.14 -7.70
N THR A 112 -1.61 26.83 -7.47
CA THR A 112 -2.87 26.07 -7.59
C THR A 112 -3.87 26.53 -6.54
N VAL A 113 -3.45 26.65 -5.27
CA VAL A 113 -4.32 27.13 -4.19
C VAL A 113 -4.84 28.57 -4.44
N ARG A 114 -4.01 29.44 -5.03
CA ARG A 114 -4.45 30.82 -5.37
C ARG A 114 -5.39 30.91 -6.56
N LYS A 115 -5.25 30.01 -7.54
CA LYS A 115 -6.03 30.06 -8.78
C LYS A 115 -7.32 29.26 -8.71
N GLU A 116 -7.33 28.23 -7.88
CA GLU A 116 -8.48 27.34 -7.69
C GLU A 116 -9.06 27.54 -6.29
N SER A 117 -10.34 27.38 -6.15
CA SER A 117 -11.01 27.37 -4.84
C SER A 117 -10.70 26.04 -4.14
N ILE A 118 -9.51 25.92 -3.55
CA ILE A 118 -9.08 24.73 -2.80
C ILE A 118 -9.52 24.89 -1.35
N ASP A 119 -10.36 23.99 -0.88
CA ASP A 119 -10.84 23.98 0.49
C ASP A 119 -9.87 23.24 1.43
N ILE A 120 -9.19 22.19 0.91
CA ILE A 120 -8.27 21.37 1.71
C ILE A 120 -7.14 20.80 0.85
N ILE A 121 -5.95 20.69 1.43
CA ILE A 121 -4.79 20.01 0.82
C ILE A 121 -4.61 18.66 1.48
N ASN A 122 -4.58 17.57 0.68
CA ASN A 122 -4.17 16.26 1.14
C ASN A 122 -2.77 15.95 0.61
N ALA A 123 -1.76 16.04 1.48
CA ALA A 123 -0.37 15.76 1.15
C ALA A 123 -0.04 14.28 1.39
N HIS A 124 0.32 13.56 0.34
CA HIS A 124 0.79 12.19 0.44
C HIS A 124 2.31 12.15 0.55
N TRP A 125 2.84 11.46 1.55
CA TRP A 125 4.24 11.37 2.00
C TRP A 125 4.66 12.54 2.90
N VAL A 126 5.28 12.19 4.03
CA VAL A 126 5.70 13.17 5.06
C VAL A 126 6.77 14.11 4.49
N VAL A 127 7.75 13.57 3.77
CA VAL A 127 8.85 14.33 3.14
C VAL A 127 8.93 13.89 1.67
N PRO A 128 8.93 14.83 0.73
CA PRO A 128 8.94 16.29 0.89
C PRO A 128 7.55 16.96 0.95
N GLN A 129 6.45 16.28 0.55
CA GLN A 129 5.15 16.91 0.34
C GLN A 129 4.60 17.57 1.61
N GLY A 130 4.65 16.85 2.75
CA GLY A 130 4.17 17.40 4.03
C GLY A 130 4.93 18.65 4.47
N ILE A 131 6.25 18.70 4.26
CA ILE A 131 7.05 19.90 4.57
C ILE A 131 6.66 21.06 3.66
N VAL A 132 6.53 20.81 2.35
CA VAL A 132 6.24 21.87 1.38
C VAL A 132 4.82 22.41 1.57
N THR A 133 3.82 21.54 1.78
CA THR A 133 2.44 21.99 2.02
C THR A 133 2.31 22.76 3.33
N ARG A 134 3.05 22.34 4.37
CA ARG A 134 3.14 23.11 5.62
C ARG A 134 3.74 24.51 5.41
N LEU A 135 4.76 24.62 4.57
CA LEU A 135 5.34 25.92 4.23
C LEU A 135 4.33 26.79 3.46
N VAL A 136 3.58 26.23 2.51
CA VAL A 136 2.50 26.94 1.79
C VAL A 136 1.42 27.42 2.75
N GLN A 137 1.05 26.63 3.75
CA GLN A 137 0.05 26.98 4.77
C GLN A 137 0.46 28.23 5.59
N SER A 138 1.75 28.52 5.69
CA SER A 138 2.21 29.77 6.33
C SER A 138 1.90 31.05 5.52
N PHE A 139 1.57 30.90 4.23
CA PHE A 139 1.20 31.99 3.33
C PHE A 139 -0.28 32.01 2.98
N LEU A 140 -0.94 30.88 3.03
CA LEU A 140 -2.34 30.71 2.65
C LEU A 140 -3.05 29.85 3.70
N PRO A 141 -4.17 30.32 4.30
CA PRO A 141 -4.86 29.62 5.40
C PRO A 141 -5.74 28.47 4.86
N VAL A 142 -5.11 27.45 4.25
CA VAL A 142 -5.80 26.27 3.77
C VAL A 142 -5.44 25.07 4.64
N PRO A 143 -6.39 24.31 5.18
CA PRO A 143 -6.12 23.14 6.00
C PRO A 143 -5.31 22.07 5.24
N VAL A 144 -4.39 21.42 5.95
CA VAL A 144 -3.52 20.36 5.42
C VAL A 144 -3.76 19.05 6.16
N VAL A 145 -4.18 18.03 5.43
CA VAL A 145 -4.19 16.63 5.90
C VAL A 145 -2.96 15.93 5.35
N LEU A 146 -2.17 15.36 6.25
CA LEU A 146 -0.95 14.62 5.89
C LEU A 146 -1.22 13.11 5.92
N THR A 147 -1.10 12.46 4.76
CA THR A 147 -1.31 11.00 4.61
C THR A 147 0.01 10.25 4.58
N VAL A 148 0.18 9.29 5.49
CA VAL A 148 1.41 8.52 5.71
C VAL A 148 1.20 7.06 5.30
N HIS A 149 2.10 6.55 4.43
CA HIS A 149 1.99 5.22 3.80
C HIS A 149 2.89 4.14 4.41
N GLY A 150 3.42 4.34 5.60
CA GLY A 150 4.32 3.38 6.27
C GLY A 150 5.77 3.49 5.82
N GLY A 151 6.07 3.42 4.53
CA GLY A 151 7.42 3.62 4.00
C GLY A 151 8.06 4.97 4.38
N ASP A 152 7.25 5.97 4.64
CA ASP A 152 7.65 7.29 5.12
C ASP A 152 8.39 7.26 6.45
N ILE A 153 8.02 6.31 7.31
CA ILE A 153 8.57 6.19 8.66
C ILE A 153 10.02 5.72 8.59
N PHE A 154 10.27 4.74 7.73
CA PHE A 154 11.58 4.15 7.53
C PHE A 154 12.47 4.96 6.59
N ALA A 155 11.88 5.91 5.85
CA ALA A 155 12.62 6.85 5.01
C ALA A 155 13.30 7.93 5.86
N PHE A 156 14.44 8.46 5.40
CA PHE A 156 15.17 9.58 6.03
C PHE A 156 15.37 9.38 7.54
N GLN A 157 16.06 8.31 7.92
CA GLN A 157 16.48 8.06 9.30
C GLN A 157 17.55 9.07 9.74
N GLY A 158 17.77 9.23 11.04
CA GLY A 158 18.71 10.16 11.60
C GLY A 158 18.07 11.47 12.10
N LEU A 159 18.88 12.33 12.73
CA LEU A 159 18.38 13.52 13.44
C LEU A 159 17.64 14.49 12.52
N VAL A 160 18.19 14.82 11.35
CA VAL A 160 17.59 15.74 10.38
C VAL A 160 16.27 15.18 9.86
N GLY A 161 16.24 13.89 9.47
CA GLY A 161 15.02 13.26 8.99
C GLY A 161 13.92 13.23 10.05
N ARG A 162 14.26 12.93 11.32
CA ARG A 162 13.32 12.98 12.45
C ARG A 162 12.77 14.39 12.69
N LEU A 163 13.65 15.41 12.62
CA LEU A 163 13.22 16.80 12.78
C LEU A 163 12.25 17.23 11.67
N LEU A 164 12.57 16.94 10.41
CA LEU A 164 11.71 17.24 9.27
C LEU A 164 10.33 16.56 9.40
N LYS A 165 10.32 15.27 9.76
CA LYS A 165 9.06 14.55 9.99
C LYS A 165 8.23 15.18 11.12
N ARG A 166 8.86 15.53 12.25
CA ARG A 166 8.17 16.21 13.35
C ARG A 166 7.59 17.56 12.94
N LEU A 167 8.32 18.34 12.14
CA LEU A 167 7.84 19.62 11.64
C LEU A 167 6.61 19.45 10.73
N ALA A 168 6.64 18.46 9.82
CA ALA A 168 5.51 18.16 8.96
C ALA A 168 4.28 17.70 9.78
N LEU A 169 4.46 16.76 10.73
CA LEU A 169 3.40 16.23 11.56
C LEU A 169 2.76 17.28 12.47
N ARG A 170 3.58 18.11 13.12
CA ARG A 170 3.07 19.21 13.97
C ARG A 170 2.35 20.29 13.19
N GLY A 171 2.72 20.46 11.94
CA GLY A 171 2.14 21.49 11.07
C GLY A 171 0.86 21.05 10.36
N ALA A 172 0.58 19.76 10.23
CA ALA A 172 -0.64 19.29 9.59
C ALA A 172 -1.86 19.45 10.50
N ASP A 173 -3.02 19.80 9.97
CA ASP A 173 -4.27 19.96 10.74
C ASP A 173 -4.84 18.62 11.14
N ALA A 174 -4.64 17.60 10.32
CA ALA A 174 -4.86 16.21 10.66
C ALA A 174 -3.84 15.32 9.96
N CYS A 175 -3.60 14.13 10.51
CA CYS A 175 -2.77 13.12 9.89
C CYS A 175 -3.57 11.83 9.68
N THR A 176 -3.27 11.10 8.61
CA THR A 176 -3.78 9.74 8.42
C THR A 176 -2.62 8.75 8.35
N ALA A 177 -2.82 7.59 8.93
CA ALA A 177 -1.92 6.46 8.88
C ALA A 177 -2.62 5.25 8.26
N ASN A 178 -1.93 4.46 7.46
CA ASN A 178 -2.52 3.32 6.78
C ASN A 178 -2.78 2.11 7.69
N SER A 179 -2.24 2.09 8.92
CA SER A 179 -2.42 1.01 9.90
C SER A 179 -2.24 1.48 11.33
N ALA A 180 -2.68 0.67 12.30
CA ALA A 180 -2.44 0.90 13.71
C ALA A 180 -0.94 0.94 14.05
N PHE A 181 -0.15 0.08 13.41
CA PHE A 181 1.31 0.08 13.53
C PHE A 181 1.91 1.42 13.07
N THR A 182 1.57 1.87 11.86
CA THR A 182 2.03 3.16 11.31
C THR A 182 1.63 4.32 12.22
N ARG A 183 0.39 4.32 12.74
CA ARG A 183 -0.07 5.32 13.72
C ARG A 183 0.80 5.31 14.98
N GLY A 184 1.10 4.14 15.53
CA GLY A 184 1.96 4.01 16.71
C GLY A 184 3.35 4.62 16.49
N GLN A 185 3.96 4.35 15.34
CA GLN A 185 5.25 4.94 14.95
C GLN A 185 5.20 6.46 14.80
N LEU A 186 4.11 7.01 14.26
CA LEU A 186 3.91 8.47 14.14
C LEU A 186 3.78 9.12 15.51
N LEU A 187 3.02 8.53 16.43
CA LEU A 187 2.84 9.04 17.79
C LEU A 187 4.14 8.97 18.62
N GLN A 188 5.03 8.01 18.37
CA GLN A 188 6.38 8.02 18.94
C GLN A 188 7.22 9.19 18.42
N LEU A 189 7.06 9.58 17.15
CA LEU A 189 7.76 10.73 16.57
C LEU A 189 7.16 12.06 17.04
N CYS A 190 5.84 12.14 17.11
CA CYS A 190 5.09 13.35 17.48
C CYS A 190 3.85 12.96 18.30
N PRO A 191 3.97 12.90 19.65
CA PRO A 191 2.86 12.49 20.53
C PRO A 191 1.62 13.38 20.46
N SER A 192 1.80 14.64 20.07
CA SER A 192 0.70 15.64 19.94
C SER A 192 0.01 15.58 18.57
N ALA A 193 0.44 14.73 17.62
CA ALA A 193 -0.21 14.65 16.32
C ALA A 193 -1.59 13.96 16.44
N GLU A 194 -2.59 14.56 15.82
CA GLU A 194 -3.90 13.91 15.64
C GLU A 194 -3.81 12.96 14.45
N VAL A 195 -3.84 11.65 14.72
CA VAL A 195 -3.65 10.62 13.68
C VAL A 195 -4.85 9.69 13.61
N SER A 196 -5.58 9.76 12.51
CA SER A 196 -6.66 8.82 12.16
C SER A 196 -6.12 7.62 11.38
N ILE A 197 -6.66 6.42 11.61
CA ILE A 197 -6.30 5.25 10.82
C ILE A 197 -7.22 5.21 9.59
N VAL A 198 -6.62 5.43 8.40
CA VAL A 198 -7.29 5.28 7.11
C VAL A 198 -6.43 4.35 6.25
N PRO A 199 -6.82 3.07 6.10
CA PRO A 199 -6.02 2.08 5.39
C PRO A 199 -5.98 2.34 3.88
N MET A 200 -5.12 1.60 3.18
CA MET A 200 -5.21 1.48 1.72
C MET A 200 -6.44 0.66 1.35
N GLY A 201 -7.07 1.04 0.25
CA GLY A 201 -8.17 0.28 -0.33
C GLY A 201 -7.69 -0.82 -1.29
N VAL A 202 -8.58 -1.76 -1.52
CA VAL A 202 -8.48 -2.78 -2.56
C VAL A 202 -9.79 -2.79 -3.35
N ASP A 203 -9.70 -3.09 -4.65
CA ASP A 203 -10.91 -3.37 -5.42
C ASP A 203 -11.44 -4.77 -5.06
N VAL A 204 -12.36 -4.79 -4.11
CA VAL A 204 -12.93 -6.02 -3.58
C VAL A 204 -13.79 -6.79 -4.60
N THR A 205 -14.14 -6.15 -5.72
CA THR A 205 -14.89 -6.78 -6.81
C THR A 205 -13.95 -7.50 -7.79
N GLU A 206 -12.74 -6.97 -7.99
CA GLU A 206 -11.70 -7.61 -8.78
C GLU A 206 -11.26 -8.94 -8.14
N PHE A 207 -11.11 -8.94 -6.80
CA PHE A 207 -10.73 -10.10 -6.00
C PHE A 207 -11.93 -10.84 -5.38
N GLU A 208 -13.10 -10.75 -5.98
CA GLU A 208 -14.25 -11.48 -5.45
C GLU A 208 -14.05 -13.01 -5.57
N PRO A 209 -14.59 -13.82 -4.62
CA PRO A 209 -14.51 -15.26 -4.69
C PRO A 209 -15.16 -15.79 -5.96
N LYS A 210 -14.34 -16.25 -6.88
CA LYS A 210 -14.76 -16.92 -8.11
C LYS A 210 -14.75 -18.42 -7.88
N GLN A 211 -15.40 -19.17 -8.77
CA GLN A 211 -15.19 -20.61 -8.80
C GLN A 211 -13.69 -20.91 -8.95
N ARG A 212 -13.24 -21.97 -8.27
CA ARG A 212 -11.84 -22.42 -8.27
C ARG A 212 -11.29 -22.44 -9.70
N ASN A 213 -10.24 -21.65 -9.96
CA ASN A 213 -9.69 -21.53 -11.32
C ASN A 213 -8.89 -22.79 -11.70
N VAL A 214 -9.59 -23.74 -12.32
CA VAL A 214 -9.04 -25.05 -12.73
C VAL A 214 -7.95 -24.88 -13.80
N ASP A 215 -8.04 -23.87 -14.67
CA ASP A 215 -7.08 -23.67 -15.75
C ASP A 215 -5.72 -23.21 -15.23
N VAL A 216 -5.70 -22.31 -14.24
CA VAL A 216 -4.46 -21.92 -13.55
C VAL A 216 -3.83 -23.13 -12.88
N ARG A 217 -4.63 -23.93 -12.17
CA ARG A 217 -4.13 -25.15 -11.50
C ARG A 217 -3.54 -26.15 -12.47
N ARG A 218 -4.21 -26.40 -13.59
CA ARG A 218 -3.74 -27.33 -14.65
C ARG A 218 -2.42 -26.82 -15.25
N LYS A 219 -2.30 -25.53 -15.57
CA LYS A 219 -1.07 -24.93 -16.09
C LYS A 219 0.11 -25.06 -15.14
N LEU A 220 -0.14 -25.04 -13.84
CA LEU A 220 0.87 -25.15 -12.79
C LEU A 220 1.16 -26.59 -12.35
N GLY A 221 0.41 -27.56 -12.85
CA GLY A 221 0.49 -28.97 -12.40
C GLY A 221 0.11 -29.12 -10.93
N VAL A 222 -0.98 -28.44 -10.51
CA VAL A 222 -1.49 -28.49 -9.12
C VAL A 222 -2.72 -29.38 -9.07
N ASP A 223 -2.55 -30.57 -8.57
CA ASP A 223 -3.62 -31.58 -8.49
C ASP A 223 -4.34 -31.60 -7.13
N ALA A 224 -3.63 -31.19 -6.07
CA ALA A 224 -4.16 -31.16 -4.70
C ALA A 224 -4.20 -29.72 -4.14
N GLU A 225 -3.78 -29.48 -2.92
CA GLU A 225 -3.85 -28.16 -2.27
C GLU A 225 -2.85 -27.17 -2.88
N MET A 226 -3.31 -25.96 -3.12
CA MET A 226 -2.51 -24.83 -3.59
C MET A 226 -2.33 -23.80 -2.49
N ILE A 227 -1.10 -23.65 -2.01
CA ILE A 227 -0.70 -22.62 -1.06
C ILE A 227 -0.13 -21.46 -1.87
N LEU A 228 -0.69 -20.26 -1.69
CA LEU A 228 -0.30 -19.06 -2.43
C LEU A 228 0.46 -18.08 -1.56
N PHE A 229 1.57 -17.58 -2.08
CA PHE A 229 2.26 -16.38 -1.61
C PHE A 229 2.31 -15.36 -2.75
N VAL A 230 2.04 -14.10 -2.44
CA VAL A 230 2.18 -12.97 -3.37
C VAL A 230 3.03 -11.88 -2.72
N GLY A 231 4.09 -11.45 -3.38
CA GLY A 231 4.92 -10.37 -2.85
C GLY A 231 6.33 -10.32 -3.42
N ARG A 232 7.07 -9.26 -3.10
CA ARG A 232 8.48 -9.16 -3.47
C ARG A 232 9.32 -10.20 -2.73
N LEU A 233 10.22 -10.87 -3.41
CA LEU A 233 11.14 -11.83 -2.80
C LEU A 233 12.33 -11.09 -2.15
N VAL A 234 12.07 -10.50 -0.99
CA VAL A 234 13.04 -9.74 -0.17
C VAL A 234 12.95 -10.18 1.30
N GLU A 235 13.98 -9.89 2.10
CA GLU A 235 14.15 -10.39 3.47
C GLU A 235 12.89 -10.24 4.33
N LYS A 236 12.32 -9.04 4.38
CA LYS A 236 11.14 -8.76 5.22
C LYS A 236 9.87 -9.56 4.87
N LYS A 237 9.84 -10.22 3.71
CA LYS A 237 8.72 -11.09 3.32
C LYS A 237 8.81 -12.51 3.88
N GLY A 238 9.95 -12.88 4.45
CA GLY A 238 10.13 -14.12 5.22
C GLY A 238 9.91 -15.41 4.44
N VAL A 239 10.05 -15.41 3.09
CA VAL A 239 9.77 -16.60 2.26
C VAL A 239 10.66 -17.78 2.61
N HIS A 240 11.85 -17.54 3.16
CA HIS A 240 12.73 -18.58 3.68
C HIS A 240 12.06 -19.39 4.81
N ASN A 241 11.29 -18.74 5.70
CA ASN A 241 10.52 -19.43 6.74
C ASN A 241 9.41 -20.29 6.13
N LEU A 242 8.77 -19.81 5.05
CA LEU A 242 7.75 -20.59 4.34
C LEU A 242 8.33 -21.81 3.66
N LEU A 243 9.49 -21.71 3.02
CA LEU A 243 10.16 -22.89 2.45
C LEU A 243 10.54 -23.91 3.52
N SER A 244 11.05 -23.47 4.67
CA SER A 244 11.33 -24.36 5.82
C SER A 244 10.05 -25.02 6.34
N ALA A 245 8.96 -24.26 6.46
CA ALA A 245 7.66 -24.79 6.86
C ALA A 245 7.11 -25.83 5.86
N MET A 246 7.27 -25.58 4.56
CA MET A 246 6.81 -26.50 3.50
C MET A 246 7.48 -27.88 3.59
N GLN A 247 8.74 -27.96 4.03
CA GLN A 247 9.40 -29.26 4.23
C GLN A 247 8.64 -30.14 5.24
N GLN A 248 8.08 -29.54 6.29
CA GLN A 248 7.23 -30.26 7.26
C GLN A 248 5.85 -30.55 6.67
N VAL A 249 5.19 -29.55 6.04
CA VAL A 249 3.86 -29.69 5.44
C VAL A 249 3.81 -30.84 4.44
N LEU A 250 4.82 -30.97 3.59
CA LEU A 250 4.89 -32.03 2.56
C LEU A 250 5.01 -33.45 3.12
N ARG A 251 5.41 -33.62 4.38
CA ARG A 251 5.38 -34.94 5.03
C ARG A 251 3.96 -35.44 5.27
N LYS A 252 3.00 -34.52 5.52
CA LYS A 252 1.59 -34.84 5.74
C LYS A 252 0.73 -34.66 4.49
N SER A 253 1.06 -33.69 3.67
CA SER A 253 0.38 -33.35 2.41
C SER A 253 1.36 -33.40 1.23
N PRO A 254 1.81 -34.60 0.78
CA PRO A 254 2.88 -34.73 -0.22
C PRO A 254 2.54 -34.13 -1.58
N GLN A 255 1.26 -33.92 -1.89
CA GLN A 255 0.80 -33.35 -3.15
C GLN A 255 0.54 -31.84 -3.08
N ALA A 256 0.67 -31.22 -1.90
CA ALA A 256 0.50 -29.79 -1.74
C ALA A 256 1.55 -29.01 -2.58
N THR A 257 1.13 -27.97 -3.22
CA THR A 257 2.00 -27.12 -4.06
C THR A 257 2.05 -25.70 -3.52
N LEU A 258 3.26 -25.20 -3.30
CA LEU A 258 3.52 -23.79 -2.99
C LEU A 258 3.73 -23.00 -4.27
N VAL A 259 2.91 -21.96 -4.48
CA VAL A 259 3.02 -21.06 -5.60
C VAL A 259 3.48 -19.68 -5.11
N LEU A 260 4.64 -19.24 -5.59
CA LEU A 260 5.28 -17.98 -5.24
C LEU A 260 5.15 -17.00 -6.41
N VAL A 261 4.30 -15.98 -6.24
CA VAL A 261 4.11 -14.91 -7.23
C VAL A 261 4.91 -13.69 -6.78
N GLY A 262 5.87 -13.30 -7.58
CA GLY A 262 6.72 -12.14 -7.32
C GLY A 262 8.17 -12.36 -7.67
N ASP A 263 8.96 -11.30 -7.56
CA ASP A 263 10.40 -11.31 -7.83
C ASP A 263 11.13 -10.43 -6.80
N GLY A 264 12.45 -10.59 -6.72
CA GLY A 264 13.24 -9.79 -5.79
C GLY A 264 14.66 -10.31 -5.61
N THR A 265 15.40 -9.61 -4.76
CA THR A 265 16.84 -9.87 -4.55
C THR A 265 17.16 -11.23 -3.95
N GLN A 266 16.17 -11.86 -3.29
CA GLN A 266 16.36 -13.18 -2.68
C GLN A 266 15.96 -14.36 -3.58
N ARG A 267 15.44 -14.12 -4.79
CA ARG A 267 14.91 -15.20 -5.65
C ARG A 267 15.87 -16.37 -5.81
N GLN A 268 17.10 -16.12 -6.25
CA GLN A 268 18.07 -17.19 -6.49
C GLN A 268 18.44 -17.97 -5.22
N GLU A 269 18.53 -17.27 -4.08
CA GLU A 269 18.79 -17.90 -2.79
C GLU A 269 17.64 -18.84 -2.37
N LEU A 270 16.39 -18.38 -2.57
CA LEU A 270 15.18 -19.15 -2.26
C LEU A 270 15.05 -20.38 -3.17
N GLU A 271 15.36 -20.27 -4.45
CA GLU A 271 15.39 -21.40 -5.39
C GLU A 271 16.41 -22.46 -4.93
N ARG A 272 17.66 -22.05 -4.61
CA ARG A 272 18.67 -22.96 -4.05
C ARG A 272 18.25 -23.56 -2.70
N MET A 273 17.53 -22.79 -1.88
CA MET A 273 17.01 -23.30 -0.61
C MET A 273 15.96 -24.39 -0.82
N ALA A 274 15.05 -24.22 -1.79
CA ALA A 274 14.06 -25.24 -2.14
C ALA A 274 14.74 -26.55 -2.61
N GLU A 275 15.84 -26.45 -3.36
CA GLU A 275 16.65 -27.61 -3.76
C GLU A 275 17.31 -28.29 -2.54
N ARG A 276 17.97 -27.54 -1.64
CA ARG A 276 18.59 -28.08 -0.44
C ARG A 276 17.60 -28.76 0.51
N LEU A 277 16.36 -28.26 0.55
CA LEU A 277 15.29 -28.84 1.38
C LEU A 277 14.56 -30.00 0.68
N GLU A 278 14.95 -30.34 -0.56
CA GLU A 278 14.36 -31.39 -1.40
C GLU A 278 12.86 -31.19 -1.69
N ILE A 279 12.44 -29.93 -1.77
CA ILE A 279 11.03 -29.53 -2.03
C ILE A 279 10.83 -28.81 -3.37
N ALA A 280 11.87 -28.69 -4.19
CA ALA A 280 11.82 -27.94 -5.45
C ALA A 280 10.71 -28.43 -6.40
N GLY A 281 10.39 -29.73 -6.39
CA GLY A 281 9.30 -30.31 -7.16
C GLY A 281 7.89 -29.83 -6.76
N SER A 282 7.74 -29.34 -5.52
CA SER A 282 6.46 -28.87 -4.95
C SER A 282 6.39 -27.34 -4.87
N VAL A 283 7.38 -26.58 -5.40
CA VAL A 283 7.41 -25.13 -5.38
C VAL A 283 7.41 -24.57 -6.80
N ARG A 284 6.57 -23.55 -7.05
CA ARG A 284 6.47 -22.87 -8.35
C ARG A 284 6.85 -21.41 -8.18
N PHE A 285 8.00 -20.98 -8.70
CA PHE A 285 8.44 -19.59 -8.75
C PHE A 285 7.98 -18.94 -10.06
N LEU A 286 6.90 -18.15 -10.03
CA LEU A 286 6.29 -17.59 -11.25
C LEU A 286 6.91 -16.26 -11.71
N GLY A 287 7.74 -15.65 -10.86
CA GLY A 287 8.21 -14.30 -11.14
C GLY A 287 7.11 -13.24 -10.94
N LYS A 288 7.40 -12.02 -11.39
CA LYS A 288 6.46 -10.91 -11.30
C LYS A 288 5.35 -11.06 -12.34
N LEU A 289 4.10 -11.04 -11.89
CA LEU A 289 2.92 -11.01 -12.75
C LEU A 289 2.32 -9.59 -12.80
N PRO A 290 1.65 -9.21 -13.90
CA PRO A 290 0.77 -8.04 -13.94
C PRO A 290 -0.35 -8.16 -12.90
N HIS A 291 -0.76 -7.02 -12.31
CA HIS A 291 -1.76 -7.01 -11.23
C HIS A 291 -3.11 -7.60 -11.68
N GLU A 292 -3.50 -7.32 -12.91
CA GLU A 292 -4.72 -7.81 -13.55
C GLU A 292 -4.84 -9.34 -13.62
N HIS A 293 -3.73 -10.05 -13.51
CA HIS A 293 -3.72 -11.53 -13.49
C HIS A 293 -3.73 -12.13 -12.08
N LEU A 294 -3.48 -11.33 -11.04
CA LEU A 294 -3.46 -11.84 -9.66
C LEU A 294 -4.79 -12.45 -9.21
N PRO A 295 -5.96 -11.90 -9.55
CA PRO A 295 -7.25 -12.48 -9.15
C PRO A 295 -7.42 -13.95 -9.55
N GLU A 296 -6.85 -14.37 -10.68
CA GLU A 296 -6.91 -15.76 -11.14
C GLU A 296 -6.13 -16.72 -10.22
N TYR A 297 -5.00 -16.25 -9.68
CA TYR A 297 -4.18 -17.05 -8.76
C TYR A 297 -4.78 -17.11 -7.36
N TYR A 298 -5.36 -16.01 -6.87
CA TYR A 298 -6.12 -16.03 -5.63
C TYR A 298 -7.35 -16.97 -5.75
N ALA A 299 -8.06 -16.93 -6.87
CA ALA A 299 -9.19 -17.84 -7.13
C ALA A 299 -8.77 -19.32 -7.28
N ALA A 300 -7.52 -19.60 -7.66
CA ALA A 300 -7.00 -20.95 -7.77
C ALA A 300 -6.51 -21.53 -6.44
N ALA A 301 -6.18 -20.68 -5.46
CA ALA A 301 -5.57 -21.07 -4.20
C ALA A 301 -6.59 -21.66 -3.20
N ASP A 302 -6.09 -22.49 -2.30
CA ASP A 302 -6.83 -23.00 -1.15
C ASP A 302 -6.51 -22.21 0.11
N LEU A 303 -5.31 -21.62 0.18
CA LEU A 303 -4.78 -20.94 1.34
C LEU A 303 -3.80 -19.82 0.89
N PHE A 304 -3.84 -18.68 1.57
CA PHE A 304 -2.82 -17.63 1.41
C PHE A 304 -1.86 -17.65 2.61
N VAL A 305 -0.56 -17.56 2.32
CA VAL A 305 0.47 -17.51 3.39
C VAL A 305 1.37 -16.30 3.20
N GLY A 306 1.47 -15.48 4.27
CA GLY A 306 2.32 -14.30 4.30
C GLY A 306 3.23 -14.28 5.54
N PRO A 307 4.44 -14.89 5.49
CA PRO A 307 5.31 -15.10 6.64
C PRO A 307 6.27 -13.91 6.90
N SER A 308 5.76 -12.68 6.76
CA SER A 308 6.58 -11.47 6.85
C SER A 308 7.31 -11.36 8.20
N VAL A 309 8.49 -10.73 8.18
CA VAL A 309 9.34 -10.52 9.35
C VAL A 309 9.76 -9.05 9.46
N VAL A 310 10.41 -8.69 10.55
CA VAL A 310 11.16 -7.43 10.63
C VAL A 310 12.57 -7.72 10.11
N ASP A 311 12.98 -7.03 9.04
CA ASP A 311 14.31 -7.24 8.47
C ASP A 311 15.42 -6.58 9.30
N ARG A 312 16.68 -6.85 8.94
CA ARG A 312 17.88 -6.33 9.64
C ARG A 312 17.93 -4.80 9.70
N SER A 313 17.23 -4.10 8.84
CA SER A 313 17.12 -2.63 8.86
C SER A 313 16.00 -2.12 9.77
N GLY A 314 15.20 -3.01 10.35
CA GLY A 314 14.01 -2.68 11.13
C GLY A 314 12.78 -2.39 10.26
N ASP A 315 12.85 -2.62 8.93
CA ASP A 315 11.70 -2.46 8.02
C ASP A 315 10.79 -3.70 8.06
N THR A 316 9.49 -3.46 7.98
CA THR A 316 8.45 -4.51 7.99
C THR A 316 7.25 -4.08 7.14
N GLU A 317 6.13 -4.77 7.28
CA GLU A 317 4.90 -4.44 6.55
C GLU A 317 4.20 -3.22 7.14
N GLY A 318 3.97 -2.21 6.29
CA GLY A 318 3.15 -1.06 6.67
C GLY A 318 1.66 -1.38 6.82
N LEU A 319 1.12 -2.23 5.94
CA LEU A 319 -0.27 -2.70 5.96
C LEU A 319 -0.41 -4.12 5.39
N GLY A 320 0.37 -4.48 4.35
CA GLY A 320 0.25 -5.78 3.69
C GLY A 320 -0.96 -5.87 2.75
N VAL A 321 -0.99 -5.09 1.67
CA VAL A 321 -2.11 -5.04 0.71
C VAL A 321 -2.47 -6.43 0.17
N VAL A 322 -1.50 -7.30 -0.07
CA VAL A 322 -1.72 -8.69 -0.54
C VAL A 322 -2.55 -9.54 0.44
N PHE A 323 -2.53 -9.23 1.73
CA PHE A 323 -3.41 -9.87 2.72
C PHE A 323 -4.86 -9.42 2.54
N ILE A 324 -5.08 -8.15 2.15
CA ILE A 324 -6.41 -7.62 1.86
C ILE A 324 -6.95 -8.23 0.56
N GLU A 325 -6.09 -8.41 -0.44
CA GLU A 325 -6.42 -9.11 -1.69
C GLU A 325 -6.84 -10.55 -1.41
N ALA A 326 -6.05 -11.29 -0.62
CA ALA A 326 -6.37 -12.65 -0.19
C ALA A 326 -7.68 -12.72 0.60
N ALA A 327 -7.87 -11.81 1.56
CA ALA A 327 -9.12 -11.69 2.32
C ALA A 327 -10.31 -11.40 1.40
N SER A 328 -10.15 -10.48 0.42
CA SER A 328 -11.20 -10.16 -0.56
C SER A 328 -11.58 -11.36 -1.43
N ALA A 329 -10.60 -12.21 -1.74
CA ALA A 329 -10.82 -13.48 -2.45
C ALA A 329 -11.46 -14.57 -1.57
N GLY A 330 -11.70 -14.32 -0.28
CA GLY A 330 -12.30 -15.28 0.63
C GLY A 330 -11.33 -16.38 1.06
N LEU A 331 -10.03 -16.18 0.91
CA LEU A 331 -9.02 -17.15 1.36
C LEU A 331 -8.79 -17.02 2.87
N ALA A 332 -8.69 -18.17 3.54
CA ALA A 332 -8.11 -18.20 4.87
C ALA A 332 -6.63 -17.80 4.80
N ILE A 333 -6.18 -17.06 5.79
CA ILE A 333 -4.85 -16.48 5.81
C ILE A 333 -4.02 -17.13 6.91
N VAL A 334 -2.81 -17.58 6.60
CA VAL A 334 -1.77 -17.82 7.60
C VAL A 334 -0.71 -16.74 7.46
N GLY A 335 -0.37 -16.09 8.55
CA GLY A 335 0.61 -15.00 8.50
C GLY A 335 1.25 -14.72 9.84
N THR A 336 2.18 -13.80 9.84
CA THR A 336 2.88 -13.36 11.06
C THR A 336 2.29 -12.04 11.59
N SER A 337 2.29 -11.89 12.92
CA SER A 337 1.78 -10.69 13.59
C SER A 337 2.80 -9.56 13.60
N VAL A 338 3.26 -9.10 12.42
CA VAL A 338 4.24 -8.00 12.30
C VAL A 338 3.67 -6.79 11.59
N GLY A 339 4.08 -5.61 12.01
CA GLY A 339 3.69 -4.36 11.37
C GLY A 339 2.19 -4.15 11.30
N GLY A 340 1.71 -3.71 10.14
CA GLY A 340 0.28 -3.46 9.89
C GLY A 340 -0.53 -4.69 9.49
N ILE A 341 0.07 -5.88 9.42
CA ILE A 341 -0.65 -7.12 9.10
C ILE A 341 -1.78 -7.39 10.10
N SER A 342 -1.57 -7.05 11.36
CA SER A 342 -2.57 -7.20 12.45
C SER A 342 -3.88 -6.43 12.21
N ASP A 343 -3.90 -5.45 11.32
CA ASP A 343 -5.12 -4.75 10.92
C ASP A 343 -5.99 -5.59 9.96
N VAL A 344 -5.40 -6.57 9.27
CA VAL A 344 -6.07 -7.46 8.31
C VAL A 344 -6.24 -8.87 8.86
N LEU A 345 -5.17 -9.42 9.44
CA LEU A 345 -5.13 -10.75 10.03
C LEU A 345 -5.51 -10.68 11.51
N ILE A 346 -6.77 -10.97 11.81
CA ILE A 346 -7.30 -11.08 13.18
C ILE A 346 -7.23 -12.56 13.57
N PRO A 347 -6.43 -12.92 14.60
CA PRO A 347 -6.21 -14.32 14.98
C PRO A 347 -7.52 -15.07 15.25
N GLU A 348 -7.65 -16.28 14.72
CA GLU A 348 -8.80 -17.20 14.82
C GLU A 348 -10.13 -16.63 14.26
N VAL A 349 -10.10 -15.41 13.69
CA VAL A 349 -11.25 -14.75 13.06
C VAL A 349 -11.09 -14.67 11.54
N THR A 350 -10.01 -14.08 11.05
CA THR A 350 -9.76 -13.93 9.60
C THR A 350 -8.63 -14.84 9.11
N GLY A 351 -8.00 -15.60 10.01
CA GLY A 351 -6.92 -16.52 9.71
C GLY A 351 -6.18 -16.96 10.96
N ILE A 352 -5.02 -17.57 10.78
CA ILE A 352 -4.14 -17.98 11.87
C ILE A 352 -2.88 -17.10 11.85
N ALA A 353 -2.63 -16.44 12.97
CA ALA A 353 -1.43 -15.63 13.17
C ALA A 353 -0.38 -16.42 13.96
N VAL A 354 0.87 -16.36 13.53
CA VAL A 354 2.01 -16.98 14.21
C VAL A 354 3.08 -15.92 14.47
N GLU A 355 3.97 -16.19 15.42
CA GLU A 355 5.12 -15.34 15.65
C GLU A 355 6.10 -15.41 14.46
N PRO A 356 6.79 -14.30 14.13
CA PRO A 356 7.78 -14.31 13.07
C PRO A 356 8.95 -15.24 13.40
N ASP A 357 9.65 -15.69 12.36
CA ASP A 357 10.82 -16.59 12.45
C ASP A 357 10.57 -17.91 13.20
N GLN A 358 9.33 -18.43 13.09
CA GLN A 358 8.90 -19.70 13.66
C GLN A 358 8.36 -20.65 12.56
N PRO A 359 9.25 -21.28 11.76
CA PRO A 359 8.83 -22.15 10.65
C PRO A 359 7.94 -23.31 11.07
N GLU A 360 8.18 -23.89 12.25
CA GLU A 360 7.37 -25.00 12.78
C GLU A 360 5.94 -24.55 13.12
N ALA A 361 5.79 -23.38 13.76
CA ALA A 361 4.48 -22.82 14.05
C ALA A 361 3.73 -22.46 12.74
N LEU A 362 4.44 -21.97 11.75
CA LEU A 362 3.91 -21.68 10.43
C LEU A 362 3.43 -22.97 9.74
N ALA A 363 4.23 -24.06 9.79
CA ALA A 363 3.87 -25.36 9.25
C ALA A 363 2.61 -25.90 9.92
N ASN A 364 2.55 -25.90 11.26
CA ASN A 364 1.41 -26.39 12.02
C ASN A 364 0.11 -25.61 11.68
N ALA A 365 0.22 -24.28 11.50
CA ALA A 365 -0.92 -23.45 11.09
C ALA A 365 -1.40 -23.78 9.66
N ILE A 366 -0.48 -23.99 8.72
CA ILE A 366 -0.79 -24.44 7.36
C ILE A 366 -1.46 -25.83 7.39
N GLU A 367 -0.87 -26.80 8.06
CA GLU A 367 -1.39 -28.17 8.19
C GLU A 367 -2.81 -28.18 8.78
N ARG A 368 -3.05 -27.37 9.83
CA ARG A 368 -4.37 -27.23 10.45
C ARG A 368 -5.42 -26.76 9.45
N LEU A 369 -5.10 -25.76 8.62
CA LEU A 369 -6.05 -25.26 7.62
C LEU A 369 -6.18 -26.17 6.40
N LEU A 370 -5.15 -26.91 6.02
CA LEU A 370 -5.28 -27.90 4.95
C LEU A 370 -6.13 -29.10 5.39
N GLY A 371 -6.01 -29.54 6.66
CA GLY A 371 -6.74 -30.67 7.22
C GLY A 371 -8.17 -30.35 7.67
N ASP A 372 -8.56 -29.08 7.84
CA ASP A 372 -9.88 -28.66 8.31
C ASP A 372 -10.53 -27.68 7.31
N GLU A 373 -11.21 -28.24 6.30
CA GLU A 373 -11.90 -27.42 5.28
C GLU A 373 -13.02 -26.55 5.87
N PRO A 374 -13.88 -27.03 6.81
CA PRO A 374 -14.87 -26.17 7.47
C PRO A 374 -14.26 -24.96 8.16
N LEU A 375 -13.16 -25.14 8.92
CA LEU A 375 -12.43 -24.05 9.55
C LEU A 375 -11.87 -23.08 8.51
N ARG A 376 -11.23 -23.60 7.46
CA ARG A 376 -10.65 -22.81 6.37
C ARG A 376 -11.71 -21.95 5.70
N ARG A 377 -12.87 -22.51 5.39
CA ARG A 377 -13.99 -21.76 4.80
C ARG A 377 -14.53 -20.69 5.74
N ARG A 378 -14.71 -20.99 7.02
CA ARG A 378 -15.21 -20.04 8.02
C ARG A 378 -14.27 -18.84 8.17
N LEU A 379 -12.96 -19.08 8.26
CA LEU A 379 -11.98 -18.02 8.38
C LEU A 379 -11.87 -17.17 7.11
N GLY A 380 -11.92 -17.80 5.94
CA GLY A 380 -11.91 -17.11 4.66
C GLY A 380 -13.14 -16.21 4.45
N GLU A 381 -14.34 -16.69 4.79
CA GLU A 381 -15.55 -15.87 4.72
C GLU A 381 -15.48 -14.68 5.70
N ALA A 382 -15.02 -14.90 6.92
CA ALA A 382 -14.85 -13.81 7.88
C ALA A 382 -13.78 -12.80 7.43
N ALA A 383 -12.69 -13.26 6.81
CA ALA A 383 -11.67 -12.40 6.20
C ALA A 383 -12.27 -11.52 5.10
N ARG A 384 -13.10 -12.10 4.22
CA ARG A 384 -13.79 -11.35 3.17
C ARG A 384 -14.72 -10.29 3.75
N GLN A 385 -15.55 -10.65 4.74
CA GLN A 385 -16.44 -9.70 5.40
C GLN A 385 -15.67 -8.56 6.06
N HIS A 386 -14.50 -8.85 6.63
CA HIS A 386 -13.61 -7.84 7.18
C HIS A 386 -13.04 -6.92 6.08
N ALA A 387 -12.59 -7.49 4.95
CA ALA A 387 -12.08 -6.74 3.81
C ALA A 387 -13.13 -5.79 3.22
N LEU A 388 -14.34 -6.27 2.98
CA LEU A 388 -15.45 -5.48 2.44
C LEU A 388 -15.78 -4.27 3.32
N ARG A 389 -15.85 -4.46 4.64
CA ARG A 389 -16.22 -3.41 5.60
C ARG A 389 -15.11 -2.41 5.88
N ARG A 390 -13.85 -2.79 5.70
CA ARG A 390 -12.72 -1.97 6.16
C ARG A 390 -11.84 -1.45 5.06
N PHE A 391 -11.68 -2.20 3.96
CA PHE A 391 -10.66 -1.97 2.96
C PHE A 391 -11.20 -1.79 1.54
N SER A 392 -12.53 -1.83 1.31
CA SER A 392 -13.06 -1.42 0.01
C SER A 392 -12.78 0.06 -0.24
N TRP A 393 -12.49 0.43 -1.49
CA TRP A 393 -12.19 1.82 -1.83
C TRP A 393 -13.31 2.79 -1.44
N SER A 394 -14.58 2.38 -1.48
CA SER A 394 -15.71 3.19 -1.02
C SER A 394 -15.60 3.50 0.48
N GLN A 395 -15.35 2.49 1.31
CA GLN A 395 -15.18 2.67 2.76
C GLN A 395 -13.95 3.52 3.11
N VAL A 396 -12.87 3.38 2.33
CA VAL A 396 -11.66 4.20 2.49
C VAL A 396 -11.93 5.66 2.14
N ALA A 397 -12.64 5.93 1.04
CA ALA A 397 -13.01 7.29 0.63
C ALA A 397 -13.93 7.98 1.65
N GLU A 398 -14.91 7.26 2.20
CA GLU A 398 -15.76 7.77 3.30
C GLU A 398 -14.93 8.20 4.51
N ARG A 399 -13.96 7.38 4.93
CA ARG A 399 -13.08 7.74 6.05
C ARG A 399 -12.20 8.94 5.75
N PHE A 400 -11.68 9.07 4.52
CA PHE A 400 -10.97 10.28 4.11
C PHE A 400 -11.89 11.48 4.13
N SER A 401 -13.12 11.35 3.63
CA SER A 401 -14.14 12.40 3.65
C SER A 401 -14.43 12.87 5.08
N ASP A 402 -14.53 11.94 6.03
CA ASP A 402 -14.72 12.26 7.46
C ASP A 402 -13.52 13.03 8.04
N VAL A 403 -12.29 12.64 7.69
CA VAL A 403 -11.08 13.36 8.11
C VAL A 403 -11.06 14.76 7.50
N PHE A 404 -11.40 14.90 6.22
CA PHE A 404 -11.42 16.20 5.54
C PHE A 404 -12.48 17.12 6.14
N ARG A 405 -13.69 16.64 6.37
CA ARG A 405 -14.76 17.44 7.02
C ARG A 405 -14.34 17.94 8.39
N ARG A 406 -13.79 17.07 9.24
CA ARG A 406 -13.27 17.48 10.55
C ARG A 406 -12.15 18.52 10.46
N ALA A 407 -11.24 18.37 9.49
CA ALA A 407 -10.17 19.33 9.29
C ALA A 407 -10.67 20.69 8.81
N LEU A 408 -11.79 20.75 8.09
CA LEU A 408 -12.46 22.00 7.66
C LEU A 408 -13.22 22.67 8.80
N GLU A 409 -13.74 21.92 9.78
CA GLU A 409 -14.44 22.46 10.95
C GLU A 409 -13.49 23.07 12.00
N CYS A 410 -12.22 22.66 11.99
CA CYS A 410 -11.20 23.24 12.85
C CYS A 410 -10.76 24.59 12.29
N GLU A 411 -11.00 25.70 13.00
CA GLU A 411 -10.52 27.04 12.60
C GLU A 411 -8.99 27.00 12.36
N PRO A 412 -8.51 27.45 11.18
CA PRO A 412 -7.07 27.54 10.90
C PRO A 412 -6.39 28.46 11.94
N GLY A 413 -5.49 27.91 12.73
CA GLY A 413 -4.69 28.69 13.69
C GLY A 413 -5.01 28.50 15.16
N ARG A 414 -6.03 27.76 15.57
CA ARG A 414 -6.24 27.37 16.98
C ARG A 414 -5.58 26.03 17.27
N ARG A 415 -4.28 26.08 17.56
CA ARG A 415 -3.60 25.01 18.30
C ARG A 415 -2.99 25.59 19.56
N PRO A 416 -3.12 24.87 20.71
CA PRO A 416 -2.45 25.24 21.94
C PRO A 416 -0.93 25.19 21.81
#